data_00e8104847c50a18eead6d3854e66936
#
_entry.id   00e8104847c50a18eead6d3854e66936
#
_cell.length_a   1.000
_cell.length_b   1.000
_cell.length_c   1.000
_cell.angle_alpha   90.00
_cell.angle_beta   90.00
_cell.angle_gamma   90.00
#
_symmetry.space_group_name_H-M   'P 1'
#
loop_
_entity.id
_entity.type
_entity.pdbx_description
1 polymer ?
#
loop_
_entity_poly.entity_id
_entity_poly.type
_entity_poly.pdbx_seq_one_letter_code
_entity_poly.pdbx_strand_id
1 'polypeptide(L)'
;CTYYVFIDEIQMCSGFQDVLSSFSRHRNLDIYVTGSNAFLLSGELVTFLTGRYTEIRMSTLSFAEFHQACKDDGLSAHDDLLRYMQIGGFPAVVPYRNNPRSIQDYYDGLVSSIILKDICYRLKVRDAALLDRLSVCLATSIGSVVSPKNLMNVLKSDGIDISLPTIYTYLQALEDSFFFL
;
A
#
# COMPACT_ATOMS: atom_id res chain seq x y z
N CYS A 1 -27.77 -16.40 17.27
CA CYS A 1 -26.75 -15.40 17.55
C CYS A 1 -25.78 -15.35 16.35
N THR A 2 -25.47 -14.17 15.87
CA THR A 2 -24.46 -13.97 14.82
C THR A 2 -23.12 -13.69 15.49
N TYR A 3 -22.06 -14.30 15.02
CA TYR A 3 -20.69 -14.05 15.47
C TYR A 3 -19.94 -13.28 14.38
N TYR A 4 -19.17 -12.29 14.78
CA TYR A 4 -18.29 -11.50 13.92
C TYR A 4 -16.86 -11.96 14.09
N VAL A 5 -16.19 -12.32 13.00
CA VAL A 5 -14.81 -12.80 12.99
C VAL A 5 -13.96 -11.81 12.21
N PHE A 6 -12.96 -11.25 12.87
CA PHE A 6 -12.02 -10.31 12.25
C PHE A 6 -10.63 -10.96 12.19
N ILE A 7 -10.07 -11.03 10.99
CA ILE A 7 -8.75 -11.62 10.76
C ILE A 7 -7.92 -10.59 10.02
N ASP A 8 -6.87 -10.12 10.69
CA ASP A 8 -5.95 -9.13 10.15
C ASP A 8 -4.76 -9.82 9.47
N GLU A 9 -4.29 -9.25 8.35
CA GLU A 9 -3.14 -9.75 7.57
C GLU A 9 -3.24 -11.27 7.26
N ILE A 10 -4.37 -11.68 6.70
CA ILE A 10 -4.70 -13.10 6.54
C ILE A 10 -3.66 -13.88 5.70
N GLN A 11 -2.94 -13.18 4.81
CA GLN A 11 -1.87 -13.79 4.00
C GLN A 11 -0.70 -14.33 4.83
N MET A 12 -0.59 -13.92 6.10
CA MET A 12 0.43 -14.45 7.01
C MET A 12 0.08 -15.86 7.50
N CYS A 13 -1.14 -16.33 7.28
CA CYS A 13 -1.59 -17.65 7.67
C CYS A 13 -1.56 -18.61 6.47
N SER A 14 -0.72 -19.63 6.51
CA SER A 14 -0.70 -20.65 5.45
C SER A 14 -1.98 -21.48 5.47
N GLY A 15 -2.58 -21.73 4.28
CA GLY A 15 -3.80 -22.53 4.16
C GLY A 15 -5.08 -21.79 4.59
N PHE A 16 -5.04 -20.48 4.72
CA PHE A 16 -6.20 -19.68 5.12
C PHE A 16 -7.41 -19.85 4.19
N GLN A 17 -7.18 -20.20 2.93
CA GLN A 17 -8.22 -20.39 1.92
C GLN A 17 -9.22 -21.47 2.34
N ASP A 18 -8.71 -22.59 2.86
CA ASP A 18 -9.54 -23.72 3.34
C ASP A 18 -10.33 -23.33 4.58
N VAL A 19 -9.72 -22.56 5.47
CA VAL A 19 -10.37 -22.08 6.70
C VAL A 19 -11.50 -21.11 6.33
N LEU A 20 -11.26 -20.13 5.46
CA LEU A 20 -12.29 -19.21 5.01
C LEU A 20 -13.42 -19.92 4.27
N SER A 21 -13.09 -20.88 3.41
CA SER A 21 -14.09 -21.70 2.71
C SER A 21 -14.94 -22.51 3.70
N SER A 22 -14.34 -23.04 4.77
CA SER A 22 -15.07 -23.72 5.82
C SER A 22 -15.99 -22.76 6.59
N PHE A 23 -15.46 -21.62 7.03
CA PHE A 23 -16.19 -20.61 7.78
C PHE A 23 -17.36 -20.02 7.00
N SER A 24 -17.20 -19.79 5.70
CA SER A 24 -18.25 -19.24 4.82
C SER A 24 -19.50 -20.12 4.69
N ARG A 25 -19.43 -21.40 5.13
CA ARG A 25 -20.58 -22.33 5.16
C ARG A 25 -21.46 -22.12 6.39
N HIS A 26 -20.97 -21.43 7.40
CA HIS A 26 -21.70 -21.18 8.64
C HIS A 26 -22.54 -19.91 8.51
N ARG A 27 -23.86 -20.05 8.49
CA ARG A 27 -24.80 -18.91 8.31
C ARG A 27 -24.82 -17.92 9.48
N ASN A 28 -24.24 -18.29 10.59
CA ASN A 28 -24.16 -17.45 11.79
C ASN A 28 -22.78 -16.79 11.98
N LEU A 29 -21.89 -16.89 10.99
CA LEU A 29 -20.61 -16.20 10.97
C LEU A 29 -20.65 -15.07 9.94
N ASP A 30 -20.21 -13.89 10.36
CA ASP A 30 -19.92 -12.76 9.50
C ASP A 30 -18.41 -12.49 9.60
N ILE A 31 -17.70 -12.60 8.46
CA ILE A 31 -16.23 -12.71 8.47
C ILE A 31 -15.66 -11.52 7.73
N TYR A 32 -14.77 -10.82 8.41
CA TYR A 32 -14.01 -9.68 7.89
C TYR A 32 -12.54 -10.06 7.87
N VAL A 33 -11.92 -9.96 6.71
CA VAL A 33 -10.49 -10.23 6.53
C VAL A 33 -9.81 -9.00 5.97
N THR A 34 -8.61 -8.72 6.45
CA THR A 34 -7.77 -7.66 5.89
C THR A 34 -6.51 -8.24 5.28
N GLY A 35 -5.90 -7.46 4.41
CA GLY A 35 -4.59 -7.71 3.87
C GLY A 35 -4.09 -6.52 3.08
N SER A 36 -2.81 -6.27 3.17
CA SER A 36 -2.13 -5.10 2.60
C SER A 36 -1.76 -5.25 1.12
N ASN A 37 -2.32 -6.27 0.41
CA ASN A 37 -1.78 -6.64 -0.88
C ASN A 37 -2.87 -7.04 -1.88
N ALA A 38 -2.73 -6.56 -3.12
CA ALA A 38 -3.55 -6.99 -4.26
C ALA A 38 -3.51 -8.51 -4.50
N PHE A 39 -2.51 -9.22 -3.94
CA PHE A 39 -2.43 -10.68 -4.02
C PHE A 39 -3.62 -11.40 -3.34
N LEU A 40 -4.22 -10.80 -2.32
CA LEU A 40 -5.47 -11.30 -1.75
C LEU A 40 -6.63 -11.25 -2.74
N LEU A 41 -6.55 -10.35 -3.71
CA LEU A 41 -7.59 -10.10 -4.70
C LEU A 41 -7.32 -10.80 -6.03
N SER A 42 -6.09 -11.30 -6.25
CA SER A 42 -5.67 -11.96 -7.48
C SER A 42 -5.53 -13.48 -7.27
N GLY A 43 -6.22 -14.25 -8.09
CA GLY A 43 -5.97 -15.68 -8.25
C GLY A 43 -6.78 -16.60 -7.31
N GLU A 44 -6.14 -17.17 -6.31
CA GLU A 44 -6.74 -18.28 -5.54
C GLU A 44 -7.95 -17.88 -4.69
N LEU A 45 -7.90 -16.74 -3.99
CA LEU A 45 -9.02 -16.27 -3.16
C LEU A 45 -10.26 -15.94 -4.00
N VAL A 46 -10.06 -15.26 -5.13
CA VAL A 46 -11.15 -14.96 -6.05
C VAL A 46 -11.82 -16.24 -6.52
N THR A 47 -11.02 -17.26 -6.84
CA THR A 47 -11.54 -18.56 -7.30
C THR A 47 -12.32 -19.29 -6.23
N PHE A 48 -11.81 -19.34 -4.99
CA PHE A 48 -12.45 -20.05 -3.87
C PHE A 48 -13.69 -19.32 -3.32
N LEU A 49 -13.70 -18.00 -3.33
CA LEU A 49 -14.77 -17.18 -2.75
C LEU A 49 -15.65 -16.49 -3.79
N THR A 50 -15.52 -16.84 -5.07
CA THR A 50 -16.29 -16.21 -6.16
C THR A 50 -17.78 -16.10 -5.81
N GLY A 51 -18.28 -14.85 -5.81
CA GLY A 51 -19.68 -14.56 -5.49
C GLY A 51 -20.08 -14.66 -4.02
N ARG A 52 -19.10 -14.82 -3.11
CA ARG A 52 -19.34 -14.99 -1.65
C ARG A 52 -18.66 -13.94 -0.79
N TYR A 53 -18.06 -12.90 -1.37
CA TYR A 53 -17.42 -11.82 -0.64
C TYR A 53 -17.75 -10.47 -1.25
N THR A 54 -17.62 -9.44 -0.45
CA THR A 54 -17.66 -8.05 -0.89
C THR A 54 -16.29 -7.44 -0.58
N GLU A 55 -15.68 -6.84 -1.59
CA GLU A 55 -14.42 -6.12 -1.43
C GLU A 55 -14.69 -4.71 -0.92
N ILE A 56 -13.96 -4.32 0.12
CA ILE A 56 -13.95 -2.96 0.65
C ILE A 56 -12.52 -2.43 0.50
N ARG A 57 -12.33 -1.52 -0.44
CA ARG A 57 -11.04 -0.83 -0.63
C ARG A 57 -10.93 0.34 0.31
N MET A 58 -9.88 0.34 1.12
CA MET A 58 -9.56 1.44 2.01
C MET A 58 -8.49 2.31 1.36
N SER A 59 -8.82 3.57 1.14
CA SER A 59 -7.86 4.59 0.68
C SER A 59 -7.40 5.45 1.86
N THR A 60 -6.36 6.23 1.66
CA THR A 60 -6.02 7.33 2.57
C THR A 60 -7.17 8.35 2.62
N LEU A 61 -7.18 9.22 3.63
CA LEU A 61 -8.19 10.26 3.76
C LEU A 61 -8.25 11.11 2.48
N SER A 62 -9.45 11.35 2.00
CA SER A 62 -9.70 12.43 1.04
C SER A 62 -9.45 13.79 1.68
N PHE A 63 -9.28 14.84 0.87
CA PHE A 63 -9.14 16.19 1.42
C PHE A 63 -10.31 16.60 2.32
N ALA A 64 -11.54 16.23 1.97
CA ALA A 64 -12.71 16.54 2.78
C ALA A 64 -12.65 15.90 4.17
N GLU A 65 -12.25 14.64 4.25
CA GLU A 65 -12.07 13.91 5.51
C GLU A 65 -10.90 14.48 6.31
N PHE A 66 -9.79 14.81 5.65
CA PHE A 66 -8.64 15.45 6.29
C PHE A 66 -9.02 16.81 6.88
N HIS A 67 -9.68 17.68 6.11
CA HIS A 67 -10.15 18.98 6.59
C HIS A 67 -11.12 18.84 7.78
N GLN A 68 -12.05 17.87 7.72
CA GLN A 68 -12.93 17.58 8.84
C GLN A 68 -12.16 17.10 10.08
N ALA A 69 -11.12 16.31 9.91
CA ALA A 69 -10.27 15.83 11.01
C ALA A 69 -9.40 16.95 11.63
N CYS A 70 -9.10 18.00 10.86
CA CYS A 70 -8.29 19.14 11.30
C CYS A 70 -9.11 20.37 11.71
N LYS A 71 -10.46 20.30 11.72
CA LYS A 71 -11.35 21.45 11.96
C LYS A 71 -11.06 22.23 13.25
N ASP A 72 -10.53 21.56 14.27
CA ASP A 72 -10.22 22.18 15.56
C ASP A 72 -8.99 23.10 15.51
N ASP A 73 -8.20 23.05 14.44
CA ASP A 73 -7.07 23.97 14.21
C ASP A 73 -7.52 25.38 13.81
N GLY A 74 -8.78 25.54 13.39
CA GLY A 74 -9.34 26.82 12.99
C GLY A 74 -8.74 27.40 11.71
N LEU A 75 -8.07 26.59 10.90
CA LEU A 75 -7.47 27.01 9.63
C LEU A 75 -8.52 27.12 8.53
N SER A 76 -8.23 27.94 7.52
CA SER A 76 -9.05 28.00 6.33
C SER A 76 -8.94 26.69 5.51
N ALA A 77 -9.95 26.38 4.70
CA ALA A 77 -9.90 25.22 3.81
C ALA A 77 -8.72 25.30 2.82
N HIS A 78 -8.29 26.50 2.46
CA HIS A 78 -7.11 26.70 1.60
C HIS A 78 -5.82 26.30 2.32
N ASP A 79 -5.64 26.72 3.56
CA ASP A 79 -4.44 26.38 4.34
C ASP A 79 -4.37 24.89 4.65
N ASP A 80 -5.52 24.28 4.94
CA ASP A 80 -5.61 22.82 5.13
C ASP A 80 -5.34 22.07 3.83
N LEU A 81 -5.73 22.61 2.66
CA LEU A 81 -5.38 22.00 1.38
C LEU A 81 -3.87 22.01 1.13
N LEU A 82 -3.22 23.14 1.39
CA LEU A 82 -1.76 23.24 1.28
C LEU A 82 -1.06 22.26 2.22
N ARG A 83 -1.55 22.15 3.46
CA ARG A 83 -1.07 21.17 4.43
C ARG A 83 -1.29 19.73 3.93
N TYR A 84 -2.48 19.41 3.45
CA TYR A 84 -2.80 18.07 2.90
C TYR A 84 -1.87 17.69 1.73
N MET A 85 -1.57 18.65 0.84
CA MET A 85 -0.62 18.42 -0.26
C MET A 85 0.81 18.15 0.23
N GLN A 86 1.19 18.68 1.40
CA GLN A 86 2.52 18.49 1.98
C GLN A 86 2.66 17.19 2.76
N ILE A 87 1.64 16.84 3.57
CA ILE A 87 1.76 15.73 4.51
C ILE A 87 0.92 14.51 4.11
N GLY A 88 0.14 14.61 3.03
CA GLY A 88 -0.69 13.50 2.54
C GLY A 88 -1.90 13.19 3.41
N GLY A 89 -2.60 12.12 3.04
CA GLY A 89 -3.88 11.73 3.64
C GLY A 89 -3.82 10.51 4.57
N PHE A 90 -2.66 10.06 5.04
CA PHE A 90 -2.63 8.95 5.99
C PHE A 90 -3.25 9.37 7.34
N PRO A 91 -4.26 8.62 7.85
CA PRO A 91 -4.90 8.96 9.12
C PRO A 91 -3.92 9.10 10.29
N ALA A 92 -2.86 8.27 10.27
CA ALA A 92 -1.86 8.25 11.34
C ALA A 92 -1.02 9.53 11.43
N VAL A 93 -0.93 10.36 10.37
CA VAL A 93 -0.18 11.63 10.43
C VAL A 93 -1.01 12.79 10.95
N VAL A 94 -2.35 12.68 10.98
CA VAL A 94 -3.24 13.76 11.44
C VAL A 94 -2.93 14.23 12.86
N PRO A 95 -2.69 13.35 13.85
CA PRO A 95 -2.31 13.78 15.21
C PRO A 95 -0.97 14.52 15.26
N TYR A 96 -0.08 14.26 14.30
CA TYR A 96 1.27 14.84 14.25
C TYR A 96 1.40 15.95 13.21
N ARG A 97 0.29 16.45 12.63
CA ARG A 97 0.25 17.40 11.50
C ARG A 97 1.04 18.69 11.71
N ASN A 98 1.32 19.04 12.97
CA ASN A 98 2.11 20.21 13.35
C ASN A 98 3.56 19.84 13.73
N ASN A 99 3.98 18.59 13.56
CA ASN A 99 5.32 18.11 13.87
C ASN A 99 5.97 17.44 12.64
N PRO A 100 6.69 18.21 11.81
CA PRO A 100 7.29 17.69 10.57
C PRO A 100 8.22 16.49 10.81
N ARG A 101 8.94 16.47 11.93
CA ARG A 101 9.85 15.37 12.25
C ARG A 101 9.10 14.05 12.50
N SER A 102 8.03 14.09 13.29
CA SER A 102 7.22 12.89 13.55
C SER A 102 6.54 12.38 12.28
N ILE A 103 6.16 13.27 11.37
CA ILE A 103 5.60 12.89 10.06
C ILE A 103 6.68 12.20 9.22
N GLN A 104 7.87 12.75 9.16
CA GLN A 104 9.00 12.17 8.41
C GLN A 104 9.35 10.79 8.97
N ASP A 105 9.53 10.67 10.30
CA ASP A 105 9.84 9.40 10.96
C ASP A 105 8.76 8.33 10.67
N TYR A 106 7.47 8.74 10.63
CA TYR A 106 6.38 7.84 10.25
C TYR A 106 6.49 7.35 8.81
N TYR A 107 6.72 8.25 7.85
CA TYR A 107 6.81 7.86 6.45
C TYR A 107 8.06 7.03 6.15
N ASP A 108 9.20 7.34 6.77
CA ASP A 108 10.41 6.54 6.63
C ASP A 108 10.19 5.12 7.14
N GLY A 109 9.52 4.98 8.28
CA GLY A 109 9.12 3.67 8.81
C GLY A 109 8.13 2.93 7.91
N LEU A 110 7.15 3.63 7.35
CA LEU A 110 6.15 3.05 6.46
C LEU A 110 6.78 2.55 5.15
N VAL A 111 7.56 3.40 4.49
CA VAL A 111 8.27 3.05 3.24
C VAL A 111 9.19 1.86 3.46
N SER A 112 10.00 1.90 4.52
CA SER A 112 10.89 0.78 4.88
C SER A 112 10.12 -0.50 5.15
N SER A 113 8.97 -0.43 5.80
CA SER A 113 8.13 -1.60 6.08
C SER A 113 7.55 -2.20 4.80
N ILE A 114 7.00 -1.38 3.91
CA ILE A 114 6.44 -1.83 2.63
C ILE A 114 7.54 -2.42 1.75
N ILE A 115 8.64 -1.71 1.55
CA ILE A 115 9.72 -2.15 0.68
C ILE A 115 10.40 -3.40 1.23
N LEU A 116 10.80 -3.39 2.51
CA LEU A 116 11.61 -4.48 3.07
C LEU A 116 10.75 -5.70 3.44
N LYS A 117 9.59 -5.52 4.06
CA LYS A 117 8.78 -6.64 4.51
C LYS A 117 7.93 -7.23 3.40
N ASP A 118 7.18 -6.40 2.70
CA ASP A 118 6.25 -6.93 1.70
C ASP A 118 6.94 -7.31 0.40
N ILE A 119 7.65 -6.40 -0.22
CA ILE A 119 8.16 -6.60 -1.57
C ILE A 119 9.40 -7.50 -1.55
N CYS A 120 10.40 -7.18 -0.72
CA CYS A 120 11.64 -7.95 -0.69
C CYS A 120 11.42 -9.38 -0.21
N TYR A 121 10.56 -9.58 0.80
CA TYR A 121 10.24 -10.91 1.30
C TYR A 121 9.50 -11.76 0.25
N ARG A 122 8.49 -11.20 -0.41
CA ARG A 122 7.71 -11.92 -1.44
C ARG A 122 8.53 -12.28 -2.67
N LEU A 123 9.23 -11.31 -3.22
CA LEU A 123 9.99 -11.51 -4.46
C LEU A 123 11.35 -12.14 -4.22
N LYS A 124 11.73 -12.38 -2.94
CA LYS A 124 13.09 -12.80 -2.55
C LYS A 124 14.14 -11.89 -3.20
N VAL A 125 13.86 -10.57 -3.21
CA VAL A 125 14.75 -9.57 -3.79
C VAL A 125 16.06 -9.57 -3.00
N ARG A 126 17.17 -9.76 -3.72
CA ARG A 126 18.50 -9.75 -3.11
C ARG A 126 19.02 -8.34 -2.84
N ASP A 127 18.52 -7.36 -3.59
CA ASP A 127 18.99 -5.98 -3.54
C ASP A 127 17.82 -5.03 -3.24
N ALA A 128 17.58 -4.80 -1.94
CA ALA A 128 16.58 -3.85 -1.48
C ALA A 128 16.93 -2.40 -1.85
N ALA A 129 18.23 -2.07 -1.97
CA ALA A 129 18.65 -0.72 -2.32
C ALA A 129 18.27 -0.36 -3.77
N LEU A 130 18.25 -1.35 -4.66
CA LEU A 130 17.79 -1.15 -6.03
C LEU A 130 16.29 -0.83 -6.09
N LEU A 131 15.48 -1.53 -5.29
CA LEU A 131 14.05 -1.28 -5.21
C LEU A 131 13.76 0.11 -4.63
N ASP A 132 14.50 0.50 -3.59
CA ASP A 132 14.40 1.83 -3.00
C ASP A 132 14.73 2.93 -4.01
N ARG A 133 15.83 2.81 -4.76
CA ARG A 133 16.18 3.75 -5.84
C ARG A 133 15.14 3.83 -6.93
N LEU A 134 14.57 2.71 -7.34
CA LEU A 134 13.49 2.69 -8.32
C LEU A 134 12.26 3.44 -7.78
N SER A 135 11.94 3.25 -6.51
CA SER A 135 10.83 3.95 -5.84
C SER A 135 11.04 5.47 -5.81
N VAL A 136 12.28 5.92 -5.54
CA VAL A 136 12.64 7.34 -5.59
C VAL A 136 12.51 7.89 -7.01
N CYS A 137 13.00 7.17 -8.03
CA CYS A 137 12.85 7.60 -9.43
C CYS A 137 11.38 7.74 -9.83
N LEU A 138 10.51 6.83 -9.39
CA LEU A 138 9.09 6.91 -9.65
C LEU A 138 8.45 8.10 -8.91
N ALA A 139 8.76 8.28 -7.63
CA ALA A 139 8.23 9.39 -6.83
C ALA A 139 8.60 10.77 -7.41
N THR A 140 9.83 10.92 -7.94
CA THR A 140 10.26 12.16 -8.60
C THR A 140 9.63 12.37 -9.98
N SER A 141 9.00 11.34 -10.54
CA SER A 141 8.36 11.37 -11.87
C SER A 141 6.84 11.49 -11.78
N ILE A 142 6.27 11.69 -10.60
CA ILE A 142 4.80 11.81 -10.41
C ILE A 142 4.25 12.92 -11.32
N GLY A 143 3.14 12.62 -12.00
CA GLY A 143 2.52 13.52 -12.97
C GLY A 143 3.14 13.48 -14.37
N SER A 144 4.16 12.66 -14.60
CA SER A 144 4.81 12.48 -15.90
C SER A 144 4.61 11.06 -16.43
N VAL A 145 4.63 10.91 -17.76
CA VAL A 145 4.62 9.59 -18.37
C VAL A 145 6.01 8.96 -18.26
N VAL A 146 6.10 7.85 -17.53
CA VAL A 146 7.35 7.12 -17.32
C VAL A 146 7.30 5.79 -18.07
N SER A 147 8.36 5.48 -18.82
CA SER A 147 8.50 4.16 -19.45
C SER A 147 9.52 3.31 -18.69
N PRO A 148 9.29 1.98 -18.58
CA PRO A 148 10.25 1.06 -17.97
C PRO A 148 11.66 1.14 -18.59
N LYS A 149 11.73 1.41 -19.90
CA LYS A 149 13.01 1.60 -20.62
C LYS A 149 13.73 2.88 -20.16
N ASN A 150 13.00 3.98 -19.93
CA ASN A 150 13.59 5.21 -19.40
C ASN A 150 14.10 5.02 -17.98
N LEU A 151 13.34 4.34 -17.12
CA LEU A 151 13.80 3.99 -15.77
C LEU A 151 15.08 3.17 -15.79
N MET A 152 15.14 2.16 -16.67
CA MET A 152 16.37 1.37 -16.87
C MET A 152 17.56 2.26 -17.26
N ASN A 153 17.35 3.20 -18.19
CA ASN A 153 18.42 4.08 -18.65
C ASN A 153 18.90 5.04 -17.53
N VAL A 154 17.98 5.58 -16.73
CA VAL A 154 18.33 6.42 -15.58
C VAL A 154 19.14 5.62 -14.55
N LEU A 155 18.69 4.44 -14.18
CA LEU A 155 19.42 3.58 -13.23
C LEU A 155 20.80 3.16 -13.77
N LYS A 156 20.91 2.90 -15.06
CA LYS A 156 22.20 2.59 -15.71
C LYS A 156 23.14 3.80 -15.70
N SER A 157 22.64 5.03 -15.90
CA SER A 157 23.46 6.22 -15.80
C SER A 157 24.01 6.44 -14.39
N ASP A 158 23.29 5.93 -13.37
CA ASP A 158 23.72 5.94 -11.97
C ASP A 158 24.65 4.77 -11.63
N GLY A 159 25.09 3.99 -12.64
CA GLY A 159 26.00 2.87 -12.47
C GLY A 159 25.32 1.56 -12.02
N ILE A 160 24.00 1.49 -12.07
CA ILE A 160 23.23 0.31 -11.67
C ILE A 160 22.92 -0.53 -12.91
N ASP A 161 23.48 -1.74 -12.98
CA ASP A 161 23.15 -2.67 -14.05
C ASP A 161 21.87 -3.44 -13.72
N ILE A 162 20.82 -3.15 -14.46
CA ILE A 162 19.51 -3.78 -14.30
C ILE A 162 18.91 -4.18 -15.64
N SER A 163 18.26 -5.33 -15.68
CA SER A 163 17.55 -5.82 -16.85
C SER A 163 16.13 -5.24 -16.92
N LEU A 164 15.61 -5.08 -18.13
CA LEU A 164 14.24 -4.63 -18.35
C LEU A 164 13.18 -5.57 -17.72
N PRO A 165 13.30 -6.91 -17.79
CA PRO A 165 12.40 -7.80 -17.08
C PRO A 165 12.39 -7.60 -15.57
N THR A 166 13.54 -7.31 -14.96
CA THR A 166 13.63 -7.03 -13.51
C THR A 166 12.86 -5.75 -13.15
N ILE A 167 12.97 -4.71 -13.99
CA ILE A 167 12.20 -3.48 -13.80
C ILE A 167 10.69 -3.77 -13.83
N TYR A 168 10.21 -4.53 -14.82
CA TYR A 168 8.79 -4.91 -14.88
C TYR A 168 8.35 -5.66 -13.62
N THR A 169 9.16 -6.59 -13.14
CA THR A 169 8.86 -7.34 -11.90
C THR A 169 8.75 -6.41 -10.70
N TYR A 170 9.65 -5.43 -10.58
CA TYR A 170 9.64 -4.50 -9.45
C TYR A 170 8.49 -3.49 -9.55
N LEU A 171 8.18 -3.00 -10.76
CA LEU A 171 7.02 -2.12 -10.96
C LEU A 171 5.73 -2.83 -10.58
N GLN A 172 5.55 -4.08 -11.04
CA GLN A 172 4.38 -4.87 -10.68
C GLN A 172 4.29 -5.10 -9.16
N ALA A 173 5.41 -5.33 -8.50
CA ALA A 173 5.42 -5.54 -7.06
C ALA A 173 5.09 -4.26 -6.26
N LEU A 174 5.53 -3.09 -6.75
CA LEU A 174 5.19 -1.80 -6.16
C LEU A 174 3.69 -1.48 -6.36
N GLU A 175 3.14 -1.81 -7.51
CA GLU A 175 1.71 -1.70 -7.80
C GLU A 175 0.89 -2.66 -6.92
N ASP A 176 1.27 -3.93 -6.86
CA ASP A 176 0.62 -4.95 -6.04
C ASP A 176 0.65 -4.63 -4.54
N SER A 177 1.63 -3.87 -4.08
CA SER A 177 1.72 -3.42 -2.67
C SER A 177 0.99 -2.09 -2.42
N PHE A 178 0.28 -1.55 -3.42
CA PHE A 178 -0.36 -0.24 -3.37
C PHE A 178 0.59 0.92 -3.04
N PHE A 179 1.88 0.74 -3.30
CA PHE A 179 2.87 1.78 -3.09
C PHE A 179 2.72 2.90 -4.13
N PHE A 180 2.37 2.52 -5.37
CA PHE A 180 1.91 3.41 -6.43
C PHE A 180 0.58 2.92 -6.98
N LEU A 181 -0.28 3.85 -7.38
CA LEU A 181 -1.59 3.62 -7.97
C LEU A 181 -1.66 4.23 -9.37
#